data_4c4566f9d33fa1f053d408b2018ac394
#
_entry.id   4c4566f9d33fa1f053d408b2018ac394
#
_cell.length_a   1.000
_cell.length_b   1.000
_cell.length_c   1.000
_cell.angle_alpha   90.00
_cell.angle_beta   90.00
_cell.angle_gamma   90.00
#
_symmetry.space_group_name_H-M   'P 1'
#
loop_
_entity.id
_entity.type
_entity.pdbx_description
1 polymer ?
#
loop_
_entity_poly.entity_id
_entity_poly.type
_entity_poly.pdbx_seq_one_letter_code
_entity_poly.pdbx_strand_id
1 'polypeptide(L)'
;SVEGEKIAQHTSYSYTKYSLFVRKRNFLLLAVPTMWAVAHGEKRHYLGESYERVVYSQDGKPEIQRITSRTTIPSSRGSLTTVLKYLTPDVYQTTIFKDGILSPFYEKNQSYYNYKVTLLPNEKAQVKFQPRVNNTRLVSGEALINFSNGRIISLKMSGEYDMVNFTLSIVMGQSGAESLLPNDVDLSCQFRFLGNITDGRFRSIYNLRGILPDSVVENDRNSLTLVRPVPLTTEEKMLYDKEQETREHIDSIRKEYPKKKENAWKTVFWDVIGNNVINQIKSNFGKNNEGYLRINPILNPLYMGYDHKRGFTYKFDVRLNYMFTSNTLLTTRIRSGYSFKQKQLYFSLPIMYWYDRRHNGYIEIEV
;
A
#
# COMPACT_ATOMS: atom_id res chain seq x y z
N SER A 1 10.37 11.90 -24.75
CA SER A 1 9.87 10.71 -24.07
C SER A 1 11.06 9.86 -23.63
N VAL A 2 11.06 9.41 -22.40
CA VAL A 2 12.08 8.50 -21.86
C VAL A 2 11.79 7.05 -22.32
N GLU A 3 11.05 6.88 -23.37
CA GLU A 3 10.75 5.59 -23.99
C GLU A 3 12.01 5.02 -24.62
N GLY A 4 12.53 3.95 -24.01
CA GLY A 4 13.60 3.13 -24.58
C GLY A 4 14.71 2.70 -23.65
N GLU A 5 14.97 3.37 -22.56
CA GLU A 5 15.93 2.86 -21.56
C GLU A 5 15.22 1.85 -20.64
N LYS A 6 15.26 0.58 -21.01
CA LYS A 6 14.91 -0.50 -20.10
C LYS A 6 15.91 -0.49 -18.95
N ILE A 7 15.41 -0.41 -17.74
CA ILE A 7 16.24 -0.58 -16.55
C ILE A 7 16.81 -1.99 -16.63
N ALA A 8 18.13 -2.10 -16.82
CA ALA A 8 18.82 -3.37 -16.66
C ALA A 8 18.58 -3.88 -15.23
N GLN A 9 18.68 -5.18 -15.01
CA GLN A 9 18.55 -5.73 -13.66
C GLN A 9 19.50 -4.97 -12.72
N HIS A 10 18.93 -4.28 -11.75
CA HIS A 10 19.64 -3.46 -10.79
C HIS A 10 19.28 -3.87 -9.37
N THR A 11 20.28 -4.09 -8.54
CA THR A 11 20.10 -4.41 -7.13
C THR A 11 20.52 -3.21 -6.31
N SER A 12 19.63 -2.76 -5.44
CA SER A 12 19.85 -1.65 -4.51
C SER A 12 19.53 -2.12 -3.09
N TYR A 13 20.11 -1.43 -2.11
CA TYR A 13 19.74 -1.59 -0.71
C TYR A 13 19.04 -0.33 -0.23
N SER A 14 17.98 -0.50 0.54
CA SER A 14 17.18 0.61 1.07
C SER A 14 17.06 0.53 2.57
N TYR A 15 17.09 1.70 3.20
CA TYR A 15 16.71 1.87 4.59
C TYR A 15 15.38 2.62 4.64
N THR A 16 14.40 2.04 5.30
CA THR A 16 13.08 2.63 5.48
C THR A 16 12.83 2.88 6.96
N LYS A 17 12.43 4.11 7.29
CA LYS A 17 11.98 4.52 8.61
C LYS A 17 10.54 4.99 8.52
N TYR A 18 9.72 4.63 9.49
CA TYR A 18 8.34 5.10 9.56
C TYR A 18 7.93 5.42 10.99
N SER A 19 7.03 6.40 11.11
CA SER A 19 6.36 6.72 12.37
C SER A 19 4.86 6.85 12.13
N LEU A 20 4.07 6.40 13.10
CA LEU A 20 2.62 6.56 13.13
C LEU A 20 2.22 7.24 14.44
N PHE A 21 1.37 8.26 14.33
CA PHE A 21 0.85 8.96 15.49
C PHE A 21 -0.69 8.97 15.46
N VAL A 22 -1.30 8.33 16.46
CA VAL A 22 -2.75 8.21 16.60
C VAL A 22 -3.30 9.41 17.36
N ARG A 23 -3.84 10.39 16.63
CA ARG A 23 -4.43 11.61 17.25
C ARG A 23 -5.76 11.30 17.92
N LYS A 24 -6.64 10.61 17.20
CA LYS A 24 -7.98 10.23 17.68
C LYS A 24 -8.24 8.78 17.33
N ARG A 25 -8.80 8.03 18.25
CA ARG A 25 -9.12 6.62 18.13
C ARG A 25 -10.45 6.31 18.79
N ASN A 26 -11.30 5.58 18.09
CA ASN A 26 -12.51 4.96 18.61
C ASN A 26 -12.58 3.49 18.16
N PHE A 27 -13.58 2.76 18.64
CA PHE A 27 -13.73 1.33 18.37
C PHE A 27 -13.91 0.99 16.87
N LEU A 28 -14.36 1.93 16.03
CA LEU A 28 -14.54 1.71 14.60
C LEU A 28 -13.21 1.51 13.85
N LEU A 29 -12.08 1.88 14.45
CA LEU A 29 -10.76 1.61 13.89
C LEU A 29 -10.45 0.10 13.82
N LEU A 30 -11.09 -0.71 14.65
CA LEU A 30 -11.00 -2.17 14.64
C LEU A 30 -11.51 -2.78 13.32
N ALA A 31 -12.40 -2.08 12.63
CA ALA A 31 -12.92 -2.51 11.33
C ALA A 31 -11.96 -2.27 10.16
N VAL A 32 -10.81 -1.61 10.41
CA VAL A 32 -9.78 -1.35 9.40
C VAL A 32 -8.62 -2.35 9.59
N PRO A 33 -8.50 -3.40 8.75
CA PRO A 33 -7.54 -4.49 8.97
C PRO A 33 -6.09 -4.02 9.08
N THR A 34 -5.69 -3.05 8.25
CA THR A 34 -4.34 -2.49 8.25
C THR A 34 -4.02 -1.70 9.52
N MET A 35 -5.03 -1.26 10.26
CA MET A 35 -4.91 -0.49 11.49
C MET A 35 -5.18 -1.32 12.76
N TRP A 36 -5.42 -2.63 12.63
CA TRP A 36 -5.72 -3.52 13.75
C TRP A 36 -4.72 -3.40 14.91
N ALA A 37 -3.42 -3.48 14.61
CA ALA A 37 -2.37 -3.39 15.62
C ALA A 37 -2.34 -2.04 16.34
N VAL A 38 -2.69 -0.96 15.61
CA VAL A 38 -2.77 0.41 16.14
C VAL A 38 -4.07 0.64 16.89
N ALA A 39 -5.14 -0.04 16.49
CA ALA A 39 -6.46 0.04 17.12
C ALA A 39 -6.48 -0.59 18.52
N HIS A 40 -5.78 -1.71 18.70
CA HIS A 40 -5.69 -2.43 19.98
C HIS A 40 -4.56 -1.94 20.88
N GLY A 41 -3.57 -1.24 20.32
CA GLY A 41 -2.42 -0.77 21.08
C GLY A 41 -2.80 0.32 22.07
N GLU A 42 -2.25 0.27 23.30
CA GLU A 42 -2.41 1.32 24.29
C GLU A 42 -1.65 2.60 23.91
N LYS A 43 -0.58 2.44 23.17
CA LYS A 43 0.31 3.53 22.72
C LYS A 43 -0.36 4.37 21.61
N ARG A 44 0.06 5.61 21.49
CA ARG A 44 -0.35 6.52 20.41
C ARG A 44 0.75 6.77 19.40
N HIS A 45 1.99 6.55 19.76
CA HIS A 45 3.15 6.75 18.91
C HIS A 45 3.84 5.43 18.63
N TYR A 46 4.02 5.13 17.38
CA TYR A 46 4.67 3.91 16.89
C TYR A 46 5.79 4.29 15.95
N LEU A 47 6.87 3.53 16.00
CA LEU A 47 8.07 3.73 15.22
C LEU A 47 8.53 2.39 14.66
N GLY A 48 9.14 2.42 13.48
CA GLY A 48 9.80 1.26 12.94
C GLY A 48 10.84 1.62 11.89
N GLU A 49 11.72 0.67 11.70
CA GLU A 49 12.83 0.72 10.74
C GLU A 49 12.94 -0.63 10.04
N SER A 50 13.34 -0.62 8.79
CA SER A 50 13.70 -1.81 8.04
C SER A 50 14.87 -1.54 7.12
N TYR A 51 15.66 -2.57 6.87
CA TYR A 51 16.68 -2.61 5.86
C TYR A 51 16.36 -3.70 4.87
N GLU A 52 16.40 -3.37 3.60
CA GLU A 52 15.81 -4.18 2.55
C GLU A 52 16.71 -4.23 1.33
N ARG A 53 16.71 -5.36 0.66
CA ARG A 53 17.28 -5.54 -0.67
C ARG A 53 16.16 -5.33 -1.68
N VAL A 54 16.37 -4.43 -2.64
CA VAL A 54 15.42 -4.11 -3.70
C VAL A 54 16.06 -4.52 -5.04
N VAL A 55 15.43 -5.46 -5.72
CA VAL A 55 15.87 -5.92 -7.03
C VAL A 55 14.90 -5.40 -8.07
N TYR A 56 15.38 -4.57 -8.97
CA TYR A 56 14.61 -4.10 -10.11
C TYR A 56 14.84 -5.06 -11.28
N SER A 57 13.77 -5.62 -11.81
CA SER A 57 13.78 -6.47 -13.00
C SER A 57 13.51 -5.65 -14.26
N GLN A 58 13.73 -6.24 -15.44
CA GLN A 58 13.43 -5.62 -16.73
C GLN A 58 11.93 -5.26 -16.87
N ASP A 59 11.05 -5.93 -16.14
CA ASP A 59 9.61 -5.64 -16.09
C ASP A 59 9.26 -4.41 -15.25
N GLY A 60 10.25 -3.71 -14.68
CA GLY A 60 10.09 -2.50 -13.89
C GLY A 60 9.44 -2.71 -12.51
N LYS A 61 9.12 -3.93 -12.12
CA LYS A 61 8.54 -4.22 -10.80
C LYS A 61 9.65 -4.53 -9.79
N PRO A 62 9.79 -3.72 -8.73
CA PRO A 62 10.76 -3.99 -7.69
C PRO A 62 10.34 -5.22 -6.87
N GLU A 63 11.27 -6.13 -6.67
CA GLU A 63 11.16 -7.22 -5.70
C GLU A 63 11.89 -6.78 -4.42
N ILE A 64 11.16 -6.77 -3.30
CA ILE A 64 11.67 -6.26 -2.01
C ILE A 64 11.85 -7.46 -1.07
N GLN A 65 13.08 -7.69 -0.68
CA GLN A 65 13.47 -8.69 0.31
C GLN A 65 13.93 -7.98 1.60
N ARG A 66 13.20 -8.18 2.69
CA ARG A 66 13.57 -7.62 3.99
C ARG A 66 14.73 -8.41 4.58
N ILE A 67 15.80 -7.72 4.94
CA ILE A 67 16.98 -8.29 5.60
C ILE A 67 16.80 -8.21 7.11
N THR A 68 16.59 -7.01 7.65
CA THR A 68 16.38 -6.82 9.09
C THR A 68 15.34 -5.72 9.35
N SER A 69 14.67 -5.77 10.50
CA SER A 69 13.70 -4.75 10.89
C SER A 69 13.51 -4.66 12.39
N ARG A 70 13.19 -3.45 12.86
CA ARG A 70 12.79 -3.18 14.24
C ARG A 70 11.51 -2.35 14.23
N THR A 71 10.54 -2.69 15.08
CA THR A 71 9.27 -1.96 15.16
C THR A 71 8.70 -1.99 16.56
N THR A 72 8.08 -0.89 16.96
CA THR A 72 7.27 -0.79 18.18
C THR A 72 5.79 -1.12 17.93
N ILE A 73 5.40 -1.35 16.68
CA ILE A 73 4.05 -1.81 16.35
C ILE A 73 3.92 -3.27 16.75
N PRO A 74 2.87 -3.64 17.50
CA PRO A 74 2.60 -5.04 17.82
C PRO A 74 2.53 -5.86 16.54
N SER A 75 3.15 -7.05 16.53
CA SER A 75 3.21 -7.91 15.37
C SER A 75 1.80 -8.38 14.99
N SER A 76 1.24 -7.78 13.96
CA SER A 76 0.10 -8.31 13.24
C SER A 76 0.54 -8.66 11.83
N ARG A 77 0.17 -9.85 11.37
CA ARG A 77 0.56 -10.34 10.05
C ARG A 77 0.08 -9.36 8.97
N GLY A 78 0.98 -8.81 8.18
CA GLY A 78 0.69 -8.20 6.89
C GLY A 78 0.46 -6.69 6.82
N SER A 79 0.29 -5.95 7.92
CA SER A 79 -0.09 -4.53 7.85
C SER A 79 1.01 -3.61 7.32
N LEU A 80 2.27 -3.87 7.62
CA LEU A 80 3.40 -3.01 7.22
C LEU A 80 3.91 -3.28 5.81
N THR A 81 3.90 -4.53 5.35
CA THR A 81 4.30 -4.88 3.98
C THR A 81 3.44 -4.20 2.93
N THR A 82 2.19 -3.87 3.26
CA THR A 82 1.29 -3.15 2.35
C THR A 82 1.73 -1.70 2.18
N VAL A 83 2.21 -1.05 3.24
CA VAL A 83 2.66 0.36 3.19
C VAL A 83 3.98 0.49 2.45
N LEU A 84 4.89 -0.46 2.60
CA LEU A 84 6.19 -0.45 1.91
C LEU A 84 6.05 -0.44 0.38
N LYS A 85 4.96 -0.99 -0.16
CA LYS A 85 4.65 -0.93 -1.60
C LYS A 85 4.44 0.51 -2.10
N TYR A 86 4.02 1.43 -1.24
CA TYR A 86 3.85 2.84 -1.59
C TYR A 86 5.16 3.64 -1.55
N LEU A 87 6.22 3.06 -1.02
CA LEU A 87 7.54 3.70 -0.92
C LEU A 87 8.45 3.39 -2.11
N THR A 88 8.03 2.51 -3.01
CA THR A 88 8.67 2.25 -4.30
C THR A 88 7.82 2.80 -5.45
N PRO A 89 7.63 4.13 -5.53
CA PRO A 89 6.81 4.73 -6.58
C PRO A 89 7.51 4.63 -7.92
N ASP A 90 6.79 4.22 -8.95
CA ASP A 90 7.24 4.28 -10.33
C ASP A 90 6.53 5.43 -11.04
N VAL A 91 7.23 6.54 -11.20
CA VAL A 91 6.65 7.77 -11.76
C VAL A 91 6.50 7.75 -13.28
N TYR A 92 7.20 6.84 -13.96
CA TYR A 92 7.18 6.72 -15.41
C TYR A 92 6.15 5.71 -15.93
N GLN A 93 5.56 4.90 -15.03
CA GLN A 93 4.50 3.95 -15.37
C GLN A 93 3.11 4.57 -15.36
N THR A 94 2.13 3.84 -15.86
CA THR A 94 0.73 4.27 -15.91
C THR A 94 0.21 4.71 -14.55
N THR A 95 0.60 4.00 -13.49
CA THR A 95 0.23 4.30 -12.10
C THR A 95 1.48 4.38 -11.23
N ILE A 96 1.54 5.41 -10.38
CA ILE A 96 2.68 5.65 -9.48
C ILE A 96 2.74 4.57 -8.40
N PHE A 97 1.59 4.22 -7.84
CA PHE A 97 1.43 3.10 -6.93
C PHE A 97 0.64 2.02 -7.64
N LYS A 98 0.95 0.78 -7.39
CA LYS A 98 0.28 -0.35 -8.02
C LYS A 98 -1.26 -0.20 -7.91
N ASP A 99 -1.92 -0.02 -9.06
CA ASP A 99 -3.37 0.10 -9.24
C ASP A 99 -4.03 1.36 -8.64
N GLY A 100 -3.23 2.35 -8.20
CA GLY A 100 -3.75 3.53 -7.50
C GLY A 100 -3.79 4.79 -8.35
N ILE A 101 -2.80 5.63 -8.17
CA ILE A 101 -2.75 7.00 -8.68
C ILE A 101 -2.18 7.03 -10.10
N LEU A 102 -2.88 7.70 -11.01
CA LEU A 102 -2.42 7.89 -12.38
C LEU A 102 -1.24 8.85 -12.42
N SER A 103 -0.13 8.40 -13.02
CA SER A 103 1.06 9.24 -13.16
C SER A 103 0.81 10.42 -14.09
N PRO A 104 1.12 11.67 -13.67
CA PRO A 104 1.07 12.83 -14.55
C PRO A 104 2.16 12.81 -15.63
N PHE A 105 3.16 11.94 -15.53
CA PHE A 105 4.29 11.86 -16.46
C PHE A 105 4.15 10.73 -17.48
N TYR A 106 3.13 9.89 -17.34
CA TYR A 106 2.83 8.86 -18.32
C TYR A 106 2.00 9.46 -19.48
N GLU A 107 2.44 9.25 -20.72
CA GLU A 107 1.90 9.89 -21.92
C GLU A 107 0.38 9.81 -22.01
N LYS A 108 -0.21 8.62 -21.85
CA LYS A 108 -1.65 8.40 -21.97
C LYS A 108 -2.49 9.07 -20.87
N ASN A 109 -1.84 9.51 -19.78
CA ASN A 109 -2.53 10.18 -18.67
C ASN A 109 -2.49 11.70 -18.79
N GLN A 110 -1.72 12.27 -19.71
CA GLN A 110 -1.52 13.72 -19.82
C GLN A 110 -2.83 14.47 -20.04
N SER A 111 -3.80 13.87 -20.73
CA SER A 111 -5.12 14.47 -20.96
C SER A 111 -5.92 14.75 -19.68
N TYR A 112 -5.60 14.09 -18.58
CA TYR A 112 -6.27 14.29 -17.27
C TYR A 112 -5.70 15.46 -16.48
N TYR A 113 -4.59 16.07 -16.93
CA TYR A 113 -3.86 17.10 -16.20
C TYR A 113 -3.73 18.40 -17.00
N ASN A 114 -3.67 19.52 -16.29
CA ASN A 114 -3.22 20.80 -16.78
C ASN A 114 -1.77 21.03 -16.33
N TYR A 115 -0.93 21.49 -17.24
CA TYR A 115 0.49 21.72 -16.96
C TYR A 115 0.86 23.19 -17.11
N LYS A 116 1.74 23.65 -16.20
CA LYS A 116 2.43 24.94 -16.32
C LYS A 116 3.93 24.68 -16.25
N VAL A 117 4.64 25.01 -17.32
CA VAL A 117 6.08 24.80 -17.42
C VAL A 117 6.78 26.16 -17.28
N THR A 118 7.83 26.18 -16.45
CA THR A 118 8.71 27.34 -16.26
C THR A 118 10.14 26.87 -16.49
N LEU A 119 10.82 27.45 -17.47
CA LEU A 119 12.20 27.14 -17.75
C LEU A 119 13.11 27.77 -16.68
N LEU A 120 14.14 27.03 -16.28
CA LEU A 120 15.14 27.40 -15.29
C LEU A 120 16.52 27.31 -15.92
N PRO A 121 17.55 27.94 -15.33
CA PRO A 121 18.94 27.78 -15.77
C PRO A 121 19.40 26.33 -15.72
N ASN A 122 20.51 26.01 -16.42
CA ASN A 122 21.15 24.70 -16.42
C ASN A 122 20.25 23.57 -16.93
N GLU A 123 19.58 23.78 -18.05
CA GLU A 123 18.74 22.79 -18.72
C GLU A 123 17.64 22.18 -17.81
N LYS A 124 17.16 22.95 -16.84
CA LYS A 124 16.11 22.52 -15.92
C LYS A 124 14.78 23.21 -16.26
N ALA A 125 13.69 22.52 -15.95
CA ALA A 125 12.35 23.09 -16.01
C ALA A 125 11.54 22.66 -14.79
N GLN A 126 10.78 23.59 -14.24
CA GLN A 126 9.77 23.30 -13.24
C GLN A 126 8.44 23.05 -13.96
N VAL A 127 7.86 21.88 -13.72
CA VAL A 127 6.56 21.49 -14.27
C VAL A 127 5.58 21.40 -13.12
N LYS A 128 4.60 22.31 -13.08
CA LYS A 128 3.47 22.22 -12.16
C LYS A 128 2.32 21.51 -12.89
N PHE A 129 1.67 20.59 -12.21
CA PHE A 129 0.54 19.82 -12.74
C PHE A 129 -0.63 19.83 -11.78
N GLN A 130 -1.84 19.91 -12.35
CA GLN A 130 -3.09 19.91 -11.60
C GLN A 130 -4.14 19.06 -12.36
N PRO A 131 -4.97 18.29 -11.65
CA PRO A 131 -6.07 17.56 -12.27
C PRO A 131 -7.04 18.50 -13.01
N ARG A 132 -7.54 18.06 -14.15
CA ARG A 132 -8.64 18.75 -14.88
C ARG A 132 -10.00 18.46 -14.25
N VAL A 133 -10.12 17.33 -13.56
CA VAL A 133 -11.34 16.87 -12.91
C VAL A 133 -11.03 16.43 -11.49
N ASN A 134 -12.00 16.58 -10.61
CA ASN A 134 -11.84 16.11 -9.23
C ASN A 134 -12.01 14.59 -9.19
N ASN A 135 -10.90 13.88 -9.01
CA ASN A 135 -10.85 12.42 -8.94
C ASN A 135 -9.72 12.00 -8.00
N THR A 136 -10.00 11.08 -7.08
CA THR A 136 -9.04 10.56 -6.09
C THR A 136 -7.88 9.77 -6.69
N ARG A 137 -7.94 9.42 -7.99
CA ARG A 137 -6.82 8.82 -8.71
C ARG A 137 -5.86 9.83 -9.32
N LEU A 138 -6.16 11.12 -9.20
CA LEU A 138 -5.37 12.21 -9.74
C LEU A 138 -4.72 13.02 -8.60
N VAL A 139 -3.55 13.57 -8.88
CA VAL A 139 -2.73 14.30 -7.91
C VAL A 139 -2.35 15.68 -8.44
N SER A 140 -2.11 16.62 -7.56
CA SER A 140 -1.51 17.91 -7.87
C SER A 140 -0.08 17.97 -7.35
N GLY A 141 0.76 18.74 -8.02
CA GLY A 141 2.13 18.88 -7.56
C GLY A 141 3.04 19.61 -8.53
N GLU A 142 4.33 19.44 -8.29
CA GLU A 142 5.39 20.01 -9.10
C GLU A 142 6.56 19.05 -9.23
N ALA A 143 7.21 19.08 -10.37
CA ALA A 143 8.42 18.33 -10.65
C ALA A 143 9.50 19.25 -11.19
N LEU A 144 10.74 18.97 -10.81
CA LEU A 144 11.93 19.51 -11.45
C LEU A 144 12.42 18.46 -12.46
N ILE A 145 12.51 18.84 -13.71
CA ILE A 145 12.95 17.95 -14.78
C ILE A 145 14.21 18.52 -15.48
N ASN A 146 15.02 17.66 -16.02
CA ASN A 146 16.01 18.03 -17.01
C ASN A 146 15.31 18.01 -18.39
N PHE A 147 15.18 19.16 -19.05
CA PHE A 147 14.42 19.23 -20.29
C PHE A 147 15.20 18.73 -21.52
N SER A 148 16.53 18.58 -21.44
CA SER A 148 17.32 18.04 -22.55
C SER A 148 17.07 16.54 -22.76
N ASN A 149 16.81 15.78 -21.67
CA ASN A 149 16.57 14.34 -21.71
C ASN A 149 15.21 13.90 -21.14
N GLY A 150 14.39 14.85 -20.62
CA GLY A 150 13.07 14.57 -20.06
C GLY A 150 13.06 13.87 -18.70
N ARG A 151 14.21 13.68 -18.04
CA ARG A 151 14.31 12.96 -16.76
C ARG A 151 13.82 13.82 -15.59
N ILE A 152 13.07 13.22 -14.69
CA ILE A 152 12.65 13.84 -13.44
C ILE A 152 13.84 13.82 -12.47
N ILE A 153 14.16 15.00 -11.90
CA ILE A 153 15.19 15.16 -10.88
C ILE A 153 14.55 15.03 -9.48
N SER A 154 13.44 15.72 -9.30
CA SER A 154 12.64 15.63 -8.07
C SER A 154 11.17 15.87 -8.36
N LEU A 155 10.34 15.33 -7.50
CA LEU A 155 8.88 15.39 -7.63
C LEU A 155 8.27 15.59 -6.24
N LYS A 156 7.34 16.52 -6.14
CA LYS A 156 6.49 16.68 -4.94
C LYS A 156 5.05 16.69 -5.38
N MET A 157 4.22 15.83 -4.80
CA MET A 157 2.80 15.74 -5.13
C MET A 157 1.94 15.47 -3.91
N SER A 158 0.68 15.88 -4.00
CA SER A 158 -0.31 15.68 -2.97
C SER A 158 -1.62 15.20 -3.59
N GLY A 159 -2.33 14.37 -2.84
CA GLY A 159 -3.61 13.84 -3.26
C GLY A 159 -4.33 13.13 -2.12
N GLU A 160 -5.45 12.53 -2.48
CA GLU A 160 -6.25 11.70 -1.60
C GLU A 160 -6.43 10.32 -2.25
N TYR A 161 -6.13 9.28 -1.52
CA TYR A 161 -6.31 7.92 -1.99
C TYR A 161 -6.78 7.04 -0.83
N ASP A 162 -7.92 6.35 -1.02
CA ASP A 162 -8.47 5.37 -0.07
C ASP A 162 -8.54 5.89 1.38
N MET A 163 -9.13 7.06 1.59
CA MET A 163 -9.27 7.76 2.89
C MET A 163 -7.96 8.30 3.48
N VAL A 164 -6.90 8.32 2.69
CA VAL A 164 -5.60 8.83 3.09
C VAL A 164 -5.30 10.08 2.29
N ASN A 165 -5.20 11.22 2.96
CA ASN A 165 -4.58 12.42 2.38
C ASN A 165 -3.07 12.27 2.48
N PHE A 166 -2.35 12.49 1.41
CA PHE A 166 -0.91 12.30 1.40
C PHE A 166 -0.16 13.41 0.66
N THR A 167 1.08 13.57 1.07
CA THR A 167 2.11 14.32 0.33
C THR A 167 3.30 13.41 0.15
N LEU A 168 3.71 13.22 -1.09
CA LEU A 168 4.84 12.41 -1.49
C LEU A 168 5.91 13.29 -2.11
N SER A 169 7.12 13.20 -1.60
CA SER A 169 8.31 13.84 -2.16
C SER A 169 9.30 12.76 -2.59
N ILE A 170 9.79 12.86 -3.81
CA ILE A 170 10.74 11.92 -4.40
C ILE A 170 11.94 12.71 -4.92
N VAL A 171 13.14 12.25 -4.60
CA VAL A 171 14.37 12.65 -5.26
C VAL A 171 14.87 11.44 -6.03
N MET A 172 15.10 11.64 -7.33
CA MET A 172 15.57 10.57 -8.21
C MET A 172 17.09 10.44 -8.11
N GLY A 173 17.62 9.31 -8.55
CA GLY A 173 19.06 9.10 -8.68
C GLY A 173 19.71 10.06 -9.68
N GLN A 174 21.05 10.19 -9.61
CA GLN A 174 21.74 11.25 -10.36
C GLN A 174 22.25 10.81 -11.74
N SER A 175 22.60 9.55 -11.93
CA SER A 175 23.33 9.08 -13.13
C SER A 175 22.87 7.69 -13.60
N GLY A 176 23.00 7.45 -14.89
CA GLY A 176 22.76 6.16 -15.53
C GLY A 176 21.33 5.64 -15.29
N ALA A 177 21.21 4.34 -15.12
CA ALA A 177 19.93 3.67 -14.81
C ALA A 177 19.33 4.14 -13.48
N GLU A 178 20.13 4.52 -12.50
CA GLU A 178 19.69 5.04 -11.21
C GLU A 178 18.89 6.34 -11.35
N SER A 179 19.12 7.13 -12.39
CA SER A 179 18.37 8.38 -12.62
C SER A 179 16.89 8.16 -12.97
N LEU A 180 16.50 6.93 -13.27
CA LEU A 180 15.11 6.52 -13.49
C LEU A 180 14.48 5.94 -12.23
N LEU A 181 15.25 5.74 -11.17
CA LEU A 181 14.85 5.13 -9.92
C LEU A 181 14.80 6.16 -8.79
N PRO A 182 13.92 5.99 -7.80
CA PRO A 182 13.92 6.84 -6.62
C PRO A 182 15.18 6.61 -5.78
N ASN A 183 15.75 7.71 -5.26
CA ASN A 183 16.89 7.69 -4.33
C ASN A 183 16.46 8.05 -2.89
N ASP A 184 15.55 8.99 -2.74
CA ASP A 184 14.94 9.37 -1.45
C ASP A 184 13.45 9.58 -1.65
N VAL A 185 12.65 8.92 -0.84
CA VAL A 185 11.19 8.98 -0.87
C VAL A 185 10.69 9.35 0.52
N ASP A 186 10.04 10.50 0.65
CA ASP A 186 9.38 10.94 1.89
C ASP A 186 7.86 11.01 1.65
N LEU A 187 7.11 10.21 2.39
CA LEU A 187 5.66 10.15 2.36
C LEU A 187 5.09 10.60 3.69
N SER A 188 4.39 11.71 3.71
CA SER A 188 3.57 12.15 4.83
C SER A 188 2.11 11.88 4.51
N CYS A 189 1.40 11.24 5.40
CA CYS A 189 0.00 10.91 5.18
C CYS A 189 -0.85 11.07 6.44
N GLN A 190 -2.13 11.34 6.23
CA GLN A 190 -3.12 11.39 7.29
C GLN A 190 -4.31 10.51 6.90
N PHE A 191 -4.50 9.46 7.65
CA PHE A 191 -5.67 8.60 7.56
C PHE A 191 -6.80 9.18 8.40
N ARG A 192 -8.01 9.31 7.78
CA ARG A 192 -9.24 9.76 8.45
C ARG A 192 -10.38 8.79 8.17
N PHE A 193 -10.94 8.22 9.23
CA PHE A 193 -12.03 7.29 9.11
C PHE A 193 -12.96 7.34 10.33
N LEU A 194 -14.22 7.73 10.13
CA LEU A 194 -15.28 7.73 11.15
C LEU A 194 -14.81 8.28 12.52
N GLY A 195 -14.18 9.45 12.52
CA GLY A 195 -13.69 10.12 13.71
C GLY A 195 -12.32 9.65 14.19
N ASN A 196 -11.73 8.63 13.57
CA ASN A 196 -10.35 8.22 13.79
C ASN A 196 -9.41 9.09 12.96
N ILE A 197 -8.28 9.51 13.53
CA ILE A 197 -7.25 10.28 12.84
C ILE A 197 -5.89 9.70 13.21
N THR A 198 -5.16 9.26 12.21
CA THR A 198 -3.79 8.76 12.36
C THR A 198 -2.88 9.45 11.34
N ASP A 199 -1.82 10.08 11.81
CA ASP A 199 -0.78 10.61 10.95
C ASP A 199 0.31 9.55 10.75
N GLY A 200 0.79 9.44 9.52
CA GLY A 200 1.91 8.58 9.16
C GLY A 200 3.00 9.38 8.47
N ARG A 201 4.24 9.07 8.78
CA ARG A 201 5.40 9.54 8.06
C ARG A 201 6.30 8.37 7.74
N PHE A 202 6.69 8.26 6.48
CA PHE A 202 7.51 7.18 5.95
C PHE A 202 8.62 7.78 5.11
N ARG A 203 9.84 7.33 5.32
CA ARG A 203 10.97 7.74 4.51
C ARG A 203 11.80 6.53 4.13
N SER A 204 12.07 6.39 2.84
CA SER A 204 12.97 5.36 2.31
C SER A 204 14.12 6.02 1.58
N ILE A 205 15.34 5.61 1.91
CA ILE A 205 16.58 6.04 1.27
C ILE A 205 17.17 4.81 0.57
N TYR A 206 17.38 4.94 -0.73
CA TYR A 206 17.94 3.90 -1.60
C TYR A 206 19.41 4.15 -1.89
N ASN A 207 20.05 3.20 -2.55
CA ASN A 207 21.43 3.29 -3.01
C ASN A 207 22.39 3.66 -1.88
N LEU A 208 22.25 3.01 -0.74
CA LEU A 208 23.12 3.22 0.42
C LEU A 208 24.55 2.79 0.07
N ARG A 209 25.40 3.77 -0.28
CA ARG A 209 26.80 3.54 -0.64
C ARG A 209 27.65 3.38 0.63
N GLY A 210 28.62 2.49 0.57
CA GLY A 210 29.59 2.27 1.64
C GLY A 210 29.15 1.35 2.77
N ILE A 211 27.94 0.83 2.71
CA ILE A 211 27.46 -0.19 3.64
C ILE A 211 27.67 -1.55 3.00
N LEU A 212 28.48 -2.39 3.63
CA LEU A 212 28.70 -3.77 3.18
C LEU A 212 27.50 -4.62 3.62
N PRO A 213 26.68 -5.16 2.70
CA PRO A 213 25.53 -5.99 3.05
C PRO A 213 25.91 -7.22 3.89
N ASP A 214 27.11 -7.75 3.67
CA ASP A 214 27.65 -8.92 4.39
C ASP A 214 27.93 -8.65 5.87
N SER A 215 28.02 -7.38 6.27
CA SER A 215 28.15 -7.01 7.69
C SER A 215 26.81 -6.97 8.44
N VAL A 216 25.69 -7.07 7.72
CA VAL A 216 24.34 -7.01 8.28
C VAL A 216 23.83 -8.42 8.43
N VAL A 217 23.59 -8.84 9.67
CA VAL A 217 23.05 -10.15 9.99
C VAL A 217 21.53 -10.12 9.82
N GLU A 218 21.00 -11.12 9.13
CA GLU A 218 19.55 -11.26 8.92
C GLU A 218 18.81 -11.38 10.27
N ASN A 219 17.71 -10.63 10.39
CA ASN A 219 16.88 -10.54 11.60
C ASN A 219 17.58 -9.99 12.86
N ASP A 220 18.82 -9.53 12.76
CA ASP A 220 19.50 -8.85 13.87
C ASP A 220 19.16 -7.36 13.93
N ARG A 221 18.51 -6.95 15.01
CA ARG A 221 18.09 -5.57 15.23
C ARG A 221 19.28 -4.62 15.46
N ASN A 222 20.40 -5.12 15.97
CA ASN A 222 21.60 -4.32 16.21
C ASN A 222 22.26 -3.90 14.90
N SER A 223 22.14 -4.75 13.87
CA SER A 223 22.64 -4.46 12.53
C SER A 223 22.03 -3.19 11.91
N LEU A 224 20.82 -2.78 12.35
CA LEU A 224 20.22 -1.51 11.92
C LEU A 224 21.06 -0.28 12.27
N THR A 225 21.85 -0.33 13.34
CA THR A 225 22.72 0.78 13.72
C THR A 225 23.82 1.03 12.70
N LEU A 226 24.25 -0.01 11.98
CA LEU A 226 25.29 0.05 10.96
C LEU A 226 24.77 0.66 9.65
N VAL A 227 23.50 0.38 9.32
CA VAL A 227 22.89 0.76 8.03
C VAL A 227 22.08 2.05 8.09
N ARG A 228 21.86 2.60 9.29
CA ARG A 228 21.03 3.77 9.51
C ARG A 228 21.71 5.05 8.95
N PRO A 229 21.16 5.68 7.91
CA PRO A 229 21.77 6.86 7.28
C PRO A 229 21.64 8.13 8.15
N VAL A 230 20.64 8.15 9.06
CA VAL A 230 20.38 9.28 9.96
C VAL A 230 20.19 8.72 11.39
N PRO A 231 20.90 9.24 12.38
CA PRO A 231 20.79 8.76 13.76
C PRO A 231 19.37 8.96 14.28
N LEU A 232 18.96 8.11 15.23
CA LEU A 232 17.68 8.27 15.93
C LEU A 232 17.73 9.53 16.82
N THR A 233 16.62 10.25 16.86
CA THR A 233 16.41 11.33 17.83
C THR A 233 16.31 10.76 19.24
N THR A 234 16.44 11.61 20.25
CA THR A 234 16.30 11.19 21.65
C THR A 234 14.92 10.58 21.93
N GLU A 235 13.87 11.18 21.36
CA GLU A 235 12.49 10.66 21.51
C GLU A 235 12.32 9.29 20.86
N GLU A 236 12.90 9.07 19.68
CA GLU A 236 12.85 7.78 18.99
C GLU A 236 13.59 6.68 19.75
N LYS A 237 14.74 7.02 20.34
CA LYS A 237 15.47 6.09 21.21
C LYS A 237 14.63 5.69 22.41
N MET A 238 14.03 6.67 23.11
CA MET A 238 13.16 6.41 24.25
C MET A 238 11.96 5.52 23.91
N LEU A 239 11.38 5.67 22.71
CA LEU A 239 10.29 4.79 22.26
C LEU A 239 10.75 3.34 22.10
N TYR A 240 11.95 3.11 21.55
CA TYR A 240 12.50 1.78 21.41
C TYR A 240 12.90 1.16 22.75
N ASP A 241 13.51 1.94 23.64
CA ASP A 241 13.94 1.48 24.97
C ASP A 241 12.71 1.07 25.79
N LYS A 242 11.69 1.90 25.83
CA LYS A 242 10.42 1.57 26.50
C LYS A 242 9.73 0.33 25.91
N GLU A 243 9.84 0.11 24.60
CA GLU A 243 9.31 -1.09 23.95
C GLU A 243 10.11 -2.33 24.36
N GLN A 244 11.42 -2.20 24.46
CA GLN A 244 12.29 -3.30 24.88
C GLN A 244 12.01 -3.71 26.32
N GLU A 245 11.95 -2.74 27.26
CA GLU A 245 11.57 -2.97 28.66
C GLU A 245 10.21 -3.69 28.76
N THR A 246 9.23 -3.24 27.99
CA THR A 246 7.89 -3.87 27.98
C THR A 246 7.96 -5.32 27.49
N ARG A 247 8.76 -5.61 26.47
CA ARG A 247 8.93 -6.98 25.94
C ARG A 247 9.65 -7.88 26.94
N GLU A 248 10.73 -7.40 27.53
CA GLU A 248 11.49 -8.14 28.54
C GLU A 248 10.61 -8.46 29.76
N HIS A 249 9.79 -7.50 30.19
CA HIS A 249 8.84 -7.73 31.29
C HIS A 249 7.77 -8.78 30.92
N ILE A 250 7.21 -8.72 29.68
CA ILE A 250 6.25 -9.73 29.21
C ILE A 250 6.91 -11.11 29.10
N ASP A 251 8.14 -11.17 28.61
CA ASP A 251 8.85 -12.43 28.44
C ASP A 251 9.26 -13.03 29.80
N SER A 252 9.58 -12.20 30.82
CA SER A 252 9.81 -12.65 32.18
C SER A 252 8.55 -13.26 32.82
N ILE A 253 7.40 -12.57 32.67
CA ILE A 253 6.09 -13.09 33.11
C ILE A 253 5.75 -14.41 32.42
N ARG A 254 6.01 -14.51 31.10
CA ARG A 254 5.75 -15.75 30.33
C ARG A 254 6.63 -16.92 30.78
N LYS A 255 7.86 -16.67 31.19
CA LYS A 255 8.75 -17.69 31.76
C LYS A 255 8.27 -18.15 33.13
N GLU A 256 7.81 -17.22 33.94
CA GLU A 256 7.31 -17.50 35.29
C GLU A 256 5.94 -18.19 35.30
N TYR A 257 5.08 -17.81 34.37
CA TYR A 257 3.73 -18.39 34.14
C TYR A 257 3.60 -18.92 32.73
N PRO A 258 4.10 -20.13 32.39
CA PRO A 258 3.92 -20.69 31.06
C PRO A 258 2.43 -20.87 30.78
N LYS A 259 1.94 -20.16 29.76
CA LYS A 259 0.53 -20.27 29.34
C LYS A 259 0.19 -21.74 29.15
N LYS A 260 -0.83 -22.27 29.89
CA LYS A 260 -1.55 -23.47 29.48
C LYS A 260 -1.88 -23.34 28.00
N LYS A 261 -1.58 -24.41 27.21
CA LYS A 261 -1.91 -24.46 25.78
C LYS A 261 -3.28 -23.83 25.54
N GLU A 262 -3.29 -22.59 25.05
CA GLU A 262 -4.53 -22.01 24.53
C GLU A 262 -5.03 -22.96 23.43
N ASN A 263 -6.29 -23.35 23.51
CA ASN A 263 -6.90 -24.27 22.58
C ASN A 263 -6.54 -23.87 21.17
N ALA A 264 -5.81 -24.72 20.45
CA ALA A 264 -5.42 -24.53 19.06
C ALA A 264 -6.62 -24.11 18.17
N TRP A 265 -7.81 -24.52 18.54
CA TRP A 265 -9.09 -24.09 17.96
C TRP A 265 -9.38 -22.59 18.07
N LYS A 266 -9.03 -21.93 19.20
CA LYS A 266 -9.21 -20.47 19.33
C LYS A 266 -8.28 -19.70 18.40
N THR A 267 -7.02 -20.14 18.27
CA THR A 267 -6.05 -19.52 17.37
C THR A 267 -6.42 -19.76 15.93
N VAL A 268 -6.84 -20.99 15.55
CA VAL A 268 -7.34 -21.31 14.21
C VAL A 268 -8.65 -20.55 13.90
N PHE A 269 -9.57 -20.44 14.86
CA PHE A 269 -10.81 -19.70 14.69
C PHE A 269 -10.55 -18.20 14.43
N TRP A 270 -9.65 -17.56 15.19
CA TRP A 270 -9.28 -16.17 14.97
C TRP A 270 -8.40 -15.98 13.73
N ASP A 271 -7.53 -16.92 13.37
CA ASP A 271 -6.76 -16.89 12.12
C ASP A 271 -7.68 -17.04 10.90
N VAL A 272 -8.67 -17.92 10.96
CA VAL A 272 -9.63 -18.15 9.87
C VAL A 272 -10.67 -17.03 9.79
N ILE A 273 -11.26 -16.63 10.90
CA ILE A 273 -12.27 -15.56 10.91
C ILE A 273 -11.61 -14.18 10.80
N GLY A 274 -10.55 -13.90 11.54
CA GLY A 274 -9.87 -12.61 11.50
C GLY A 274 -9.28 -12.30 10.11
N ASN A 275 -8.67 -13.26 9.47
CA ASN A 275 -8.08 -13.07 8.14
C ASN A 275 -9.12 -13.10 7.01
N ASN A 276 -10.15 -13.92 7.10
CA ASN A 276 -11.13 -14.12 6.02
C ASN A 276 -12.37 -13.23 6.15
N VAL A 277 -12.78 -12.87 7.36
CA VAL A 277 -13.93 -11.99 7.62
C VAL A 277 -13.56 -10.52 7.46
N ILE A 278 -12.32 -10.17 7.79
CA ILE A 278 -11.80 -8.79 7.75
C ILE A 278 -11.05 -8.52 6.45
N ASN A 279 -10.38 -9.52 5.88
CA ASN A 279 -9.63 -9.39 4.64
C ASN A 279 -10.43 -9.89 3.44
N GLN A 280 -10.12 -9.32 2.28
CA GLN A 280 -10.62 -9.76 1.01
C GLN A 280 -10.09 -11.17 0.70
N ILE A 281 -10.98 -12.13 0.53
CA ILE A 281 -10.61 -13.48 0.10
C ILE A 281 -10.36 -13.44 -1.39
N LYS A 282 -9.14 -13.78 -1.80
CA LYS A 282 -8.75 -13.97 -3.20
C LYS A 282 -8.25 -15.38 -3.35
N SER A 283 -8.83 -16.12 -4.26
CA SER A 283 -8.42 -17.49 -4.56
C SER A 283 -8.38 -17.69 -6.06
N ASN A 284 -7.28 -18.26 -6.54
CA ASN A 284 -7.20 -18.78 -7.89
C ASN A 284 -7.56 -20.25 -7.85
N PHE A 285 -8.27 -20.74 -8.86
CA PHE A 285 -8.64 -22.14 -8.99
C PHE A 285 -8.56 -22.58 -10.47
N GLY A 286 -8.62 -23.89 -10.70
CA GLY A 286 -8.34 -24.48 -12.01
C GLY A 286 -6.91 -25.04 -12.09
N LYS A 287 -6.64 -25.94 -13.05
CA LYS A 287 -5.32 -26.61 -13.19
C LYS A 287 -4.19 -25.63 -13.48
N ASN A 288 -4.47 -24.54 -14.19
CA ASN A 288 -3.50 -23.51 -14.59
C ASN A 288 -3.93 -22.13 -14.08
N ASN A 289 -4.66 -22.03 -12.95
CA ASN A 289 -5.18 -20.78 -12.39
C ASN A 289 -6.13 -20.03 -13.33
N GLU A 290 -6.94 -20.74 -14.12
CA GLU A 290 -7.90 -20.13 -15.06
C GLU A 290 -9.04 -19.40 -14.35
N GLY A 291 -9.37 -19.81 -13.12
CA GLY A 291 -10.40 -19.24 -12.30
C GLY A 291 -9.86 -18.26 -11.27
N TYR A 292 -10.59 -17.17 -11.04
CA TYR A 292 -10.32 -16.18 -10.02
C TYR A 292 -11.58 -15.85 -9.24
N LEU A 293 -11.55 -16.08 -7.95
CA LEU A 293 -12.62 -15.74 -7.00
C LEU A 293 -12.14 -14.62 -6.08
N ARG A 294 -12.97 -13.62 -5.94
CA ARG A 294 -12.77 -12.53 -4.99
C ARG A 294 -14.04 -12.33 -4.18
N ILE A 295 -13.92 -12.46 -2.87
CA ILE A 295 -14.98 -12.18 -1.91
C ILE A 295 -14.56 -10.95 -1.11
N ASN A 296 -15.40 -9.93 -1.07
CA ASN A 296 -15.12 -8.76 -0.26
C ASN A 296 -15.29 -9.08 1.23
N PRO A 297 -14.56 -8.36 2.13
CA PRO A 297 -14.64 -8.59 3.56
C PRO A 297 -16.08 -8.49 4.07
N ILE A 298 -16.49 -9.45 4.91
CA ILE A 298 -17.84 -9.48 5.48
C ILE A 298 -18.05 -8.30 6.43
N LEU A 299 -17.03 -7.93 7.22
CA LEU A 299 -17.08 -6.82 8.16
C LEU A 299 -16.39 -5.56 7.62
N ASN A 300 -16.79 -5.08 6.46
CA ASN A 300 -16.28 -3.83 5.93
C ASN A 300 -17.32 -2.73 6.07
N PRO A 301 -17.08 -1.66 6.87
CA PRO A 301 -18.01 -0.55 7.03
C PRO A 301 -18.38 0.16 5.72
N LEU A 302 -17.56 0.07 4.67
CA LEU A 302 -17.87 0.61 3.34
C LEU A 302 -19.03 -0.11 2.65
N TYR A 303 -19.35 -1.33 3.09
CA TYR A 303 -20.52 -2.09 2.62
C TYR A 303 -21.74 -1.92 3.52
N MET A 304 -21.60 -1.15 4.59
CA MET A 304 -22.68 -0.75 5.46
C MET A 304 -23.15 0.64 5.06
N GLY A 305 -24.45 0.83 4.99
CA GLY A 305 -25.04 2.13 4.68
C GLY A 305 -26.26 2.37 5.55
N TYR A 306 -26.61 3.63 5.71
CA TYR A 306 -27.85 4.03 6.34
C TYR A 306 -28.62 4.96 5.40
N ASP A 307 -29.88 4.62 5.14
CA ASP A 307 -30.80 5.41 4.35
C ASP A 307 -32.11 5.51 5.14
N HIS A 308 -32.75 6.69 5.11
CA HIS A 308 -33.98 6.92 5.89
C HIS A 308 -35.12 5.94 5.49
N LYS A 309 -35.22 5.60 4.21
CA LYS A 309 -36.25 4.67 3.69
C LYS A 309 -35.91 3.21 4.02
N ARG A 310 -34.65 2.80 3.82
CA ARG A 310 -34.18 1.41 3.96
C ARG A 310 -33.65 1.09 5.36
N GLY A 311 -33.35 2.12 6.17
CA GLY A 311 -32.68 1.97 7.45
C GLY A 311 -31.22 1.56 7.26
N PHE A 312 -30.70 0.80 8.19
CA PHE A 312 -29.38 0.21 8.08
C PHE A 312 -29.39 -0.87 6.97
N THR A 313 -28.43 -0.78 6.06
CA THR A 313 -28.25 -1.74 4.96
C THR A 313 -26.85 -2.34 5.01
N TYR A 314 -26.76 -3.63 4.75
CA TYR A 314 -25.51 -4.35 4.60
C TYR A 314 -25.40 -4.88 3.18
N LYS A 315 -24.24 -4.74 2.56
CA LYS A 315 -23.96 -5.18 1.18
C LYS A 315 -22.85 -6.21 1.16
N PHE A 316 -22.96 -7.16 0.25
CA PHE A 316 -21.98 -8.22 0.02
C PHE A 316 -21.66 -8.31 -1.46
N ASP A 317 -20.40 -8.46 -1.82
CA ASP A 317 -19.92 -8.44 -3.21
C ASP A 317 -18.96 -9.61 -3.43
N VAL A 318 -19.29 -10.48 -4.37
CA VAL A 318 -18.45 -11.60 -4.82
C VAL A 318 -18.20 -11.47 -6.31
N ARG A 319 -16.96 -11.53 -6.72
CA ARG A 319 -16.57 -11.58 -8.13
C ARG A 319 -15.98 -12.93 -8.46
N LEU A 320 -16.43 -13.48 -9.56
CA LEU A 320 -15.90 -14.70 -10.14
C LEU A 320 -15.54 -14.45 -11.59
N ASN A 321 -14.33 -14.79 -11.97
CA ASN A 321 -13.87 -14.79 -13.33
C ASN A 321 -13.32 -16.18 -13.67
N TYR A 322 -13.68 -16.70 -14.85
CA TYR A 322 -13.13 -17.96 -15.32
C TYR A 322 -12.74 -17.84 -16.78
N MET A 323 -11.49 -18.11 -17.08
CA MET A 323 -10.93 -18.02 -18.43
C MET A 323 -10.88 -19.41 -19.06
N PHE A 324 -11.74 -19.66 -20.03
CA PHE A 324 -11.76 -20.92 -20.76
C PHE A 324 -10.62 -21.00 -21.77
N THR A 325 -10.36 -19.89 -22.46
CA THR A 325 -9.24 -19.72 -23.39
C THR A 325 -8.71 -18.30 -23.29
N SER A 326 -7.61 -18.01 -23.96
CA SER A 326 -7.08 -16.62 -24.04
C SER A 326 -8.11 -15.59 -24.57
N ASN A 327 -9.12 -16.05 -25.31
CA ASN A 327 -10.13 -15.22 -25.96
C ASN A 327 -11.52 -15.30 -25.33
N THR A 328 -11.81 -16.35 -24.56
CA THR A 328 -13.12 -16.59 -23.92
C THR A 328 -13.05 -16.50 -22.41
N LEU A 329 -13.92 -15.70 -21.81
CA LEU A 329 -13.93 -15.40 -20.38
C LEU A 329 -15.37 -15.32 -19.86
N LEU A 330 -15.64 -15.97 -18.76
CA LEU A 330 -16.86 -15.79 -17.99
C LEU A 330 -16.55 -14.87 -16.79
N THR A 331 -17.33 -13.79 -16.66
CA THR A 331 -17.25 -12.88 -15.54
C THR A 331 -18.62 -12.77 -14.90
N THR A 332 -18.68 -12.91 -13.59
CA THR A 332 -19.89 -12.61 -12.82
C THR A 332 -19.56 -11.85 -11.55
N ARG A 333 -20.50 -11.00 -11.13
CA ARG A 333 -20.38 -10.22 -9.91
C ARG A 333 -21.68 -10.29 -9.14
N ILE A 334 -21.72 -11.16 -8.15
CA ILE A 334 -22.88 -11.30 -7.26
C ILE A 334 -22.84 -10.14 -6.27
N ARG A 335 -23.84 -9.28 -6.34
CA ARG A 335 -24.07 -8.20 -5.37
C ARG A 335 -25.32 -8.53 -4.59
N SER A 336 -25.21 -8.67 -3.29
CA SER A 336 -26.35 -8.85 -2.41
C SER A 336 -26.38 -7.75 -1.36
N GLY A 337 -27.57 -7.39 -0.92
CA GLY A 337 -27.75 -6.40 0.12
C GLY A 337 -29.00 -6.73 0.94
N TYR A 338 -28.93 -6.47 2.25
CA TYR A 338 -30.05 -6.67 3.18
C TYR A 338 -30.41 -5.33 3.83
N SER A 339 -31.71 -4.99 3.79
CA SER A 339 -32.27 -3.84 4.48
C SER A 339 -32.90 -4.32 5.79
N PHE A 340 -32.35 -3.89 6.93
CA PHE A 340 -32.84 -4.30 8.24
C PHE A 340 -34.23 -3.70 8.56
N LYS A 341 -34.51 -2.48 8.12
CA LYS A 341 -35.81 -1.82 8.35
C LYS A 341 -36.93 -2.44 7.51
N GLN A 342 -36.65 -2.75 6.25
CA GLN A 342 -37.64 -3.33 5.34
C GLN A 342 -37.68 -4.85 5.42
N LYS A 343 -36.68 -5.49 6.07
CA LYS A 343 -36.51 -6.95 6.13
C LYS A 343 -36.46 -7.59 4.74
N GLN A 344 -35.80 -6.90 3.79
CA GLN A 344 -35.74 -7.33 2.40
C GLN A 344 -34.31 -7.63 1.97
N LEU A 345 -34.15 -8.70 1.20
CA LEU A 345 -32.92 -9.06 0.53
C LEU A 345 -32.98 -8.52 -0.92
N TYR A 346 -31.94 -7.83 -1.32
CA TYR A 346 -31.70 -7.37 -2.69
C TYR A 346 -30.54 -8.15 -3.25
N PHE A 347 -30.62 -8.59 -4.48
CA PHE A 347 -29.49 -9.17 -5.17
C PHE A 347 -29.46 -8.74 -6.63
N SER A 348 -28.27 -8.72 -7.21
CA SER A 348 -28.04 -8.52 -8.64
C SER A 348 -26.96 -9.49 -9.06
N LEU A 349 -27.19 -10.22 -10.13
CA LEU A 349 -26.32 -11.24 -10.67
C LEU A 349 -26.08 -10.99 -12.16
N PRO A 350 -25.26 -10.01 -12.53
CA PRO A 350 -24.82 -9.87 -13.92
C PRO A 350 -23.86 -11.02 -14.25
N ILE A 351 -24.15 -11.74 -15.30
CA ILE A 351 -23.33 -12.78 -15.89
C ILE A 351 -22.92 -12.30 -17.27
N MET A 352 -21.62 -12.15 -17.49
CA MET A 352 -21.08 -11.71 -18.77
C MET A 352 -20.18 -12.81 -19.33
N TYR A 353 -20.53 -13.30 -20.48
CA TYR A 353 -19.74 -14.28 -21.21
C TYR A 353 -19.12 -13.63 -22.45
N TRP A 354 -17.79 -13.51 -22.42
CA TRP A 354 -16.99 -13.01 -23.53
C TRP A 354 -16.65 -14.20 -24.44
N TYR A 355 -17.26 -14.26 -25.61
CA TYR A 355 -16.96 -15.27 -26.60
C TYR A 355 -15.82 -14.83 -27.54
N ASP A 356 -15.59 -13.52 -27.69
CA ASP A 356 -14.46 -12.96 -28.42
C ASP A 356 -13.99 -11.65 -27.82
N ARG A 357 -12.99 -11.75 -26.92
CA ARG A 357 -12.42 -10.58 -26.22
C ARG A 357 -11.66 -9.64 -27.16
N ARG A 358 -11.10 -10.16 -28.27
CA ARG A 358 -10.30 -9.35 -29.19
C ARG A 358 -11.19 -8.36 -29.95
N HIS A 359 -12.41 -8.75 -30.26
CA HIS A 359 -13.38 -7.93 -30.98
C HIS A 359 -14.51 -7.40 -30.07
N ASN A 360 -14.33 -7.47 -28.74
CA ASN A 360 -15.32 -7.03 -27.74
C ASN A 360 -16.68 -7.74 -27.86
N GLY A 361 -16.69 -9.00 -28.35
CA GLY A 361 -17.89 -9.82 -28.44
C GLY A 361 -18.25 -10.44 -27.10
N TYR A 362 -19.41 -10.09 -26.54
CA TYR A 362 -19.91 -10.66 -25.30
C TYR A 362 -21.43 -10.78 -25.28
N ILE A 363 -21.93 -11.62 -24.40
CA ILE A 363 -23.35 -11.75 -24.04
C ILE A 363 -23.45 -11.45 -22.55
N GLU A 364 -24.37 -10.55 -22.19
CA GLU A 364 -24.63 -10.19 -20.80
C GLU A 364 -26.08 -10.56 -20.44
N ILE A 365 -26.23 -11.21 -19.29
CA ILE A 365 -27.51 -11.55 -18.67
C ILE A 365 -27.49 -10.92 -17.30
N GLU A 366 -28.45 -10.06 -16.98
CA GLU A 366 -28.61 -9.47 -15.67
C GLU A 366 -29.91 -9.97 -15.04
N VAL A 367 -29.79 -10.48 -13.80
CA VAL A 367 -30.92 -10.98 -12.98
C VAL A 367 -31.05 -10.12 -11.74
#